data_bbbf271b150725477ce89ebbc61b35eb
#
_entry.id   bbbf271b150725477ce89ebbc61b35eb
#
_cell.length_a   1.000
_cell.length_b   1.000
_cell.length_c   1.000
_cell.angle_alpha   90.00
_cell.angle_beta   90.00
_cell.angle_gamma   90.00
#
_symmetry.space_group_name_H-M   'P 1'
#
loop_
_entity.id
_entity.type
_entity.pdbx_description
1 polymer ?
#
loop_
_entity_poly.entity_id
_entity_poly.type
_entity_poly.pdbx_seq_one_letter_code
_entity_poly.pdbx_strand_id
1 'polypeptide(L)'
;MPKQLLLTKQVALTLAILVTAGAAIAQSGRPPPIVKVLRNNKVVPSPGAAFAPKATLLVSPNPACTDGVSYQFKEAEVTLMRGRGPLTPTKLVHRPVEDLTWMNMYRQPGDRIYVFISCKNLIAVSADGKQRSYPQPKQPQPAQPDLRTDAAKGISFSWLLLK
;
A
#
# COMPACT_ATOMS: atom_id res chain seq x y z
N MET A 1 7.68 -39.03 -54.70
CA MET A 1 8.04 -37.76 -54.07
C MET A 1 6.80 -37.13 -53.43
N PRO A 2 6.46 -37.44 -52.18
CA PRO A 2 5.64 -36.54 -51.39
C PRO A 2 6.04 -36.55 -49.91
N LYS A 3 7.25 -36.10 -49.52
CA LYS A 3 7.66 -36.01 -48.11
C LYS A 3 7.89 -34.56 -47.64
N GLN A 4 7.78 -33.58 -48.49
CA GLN A 4 8.03 -32.20 -48.13
C GLN A 4 6.78 -31.41 -47.69
N LEU A 5 5.58 -31.89 -47.94
CA LEU A 5 4.34 -31.16 -47.65
C LEU A 5 3.86 -31.31 -46.21
N LEU A 6 4.38 -32.28 -45.46
CA LEU A 6 3.96 -32.54 -44.06
C LEU A 6 4.72 -31.73 -43.02
N LEU A 7 5.94 -31.29 -43.38
CA LEU A 7 6.78 -30.52 -42.43
C LEU A 7 6.33 -29.08 -42.28
N THR A 8 5.76 -28.49 -43.31
CA THR A 8 5.31 -27.08 -43.30
C THR A 8 4.03 -26.85 -42.51
N LYS A 9 3.16 -27.87 -42.38
CA LYS A 9 1.92 -27.75 -41.58
C LYS A 9 2.14 -27.86 -40.07
N GLN A 10 3.17 -28.59 -39.62
CA GLN A 10 3.49 -28.67 -38.20
C GLN A 10 4.17 -27.45 -37.62
N VAL A 11 4.98 -26.76 -38.43
CA VAL A 11 5.66 -25.53 -37.99
C VAL A 11 4.68 -24.37 -37.87
N ALA A 12 3.63 -24.30 -38.69
CA ALA A 12 2.62 -23.25 -38.60
C ALA A 12 1.71 -23.41 -37.36
N LEU A 13 1.50 -24.63 -36.88
CA LEU A 13 0.63 -24.86 -35.70
C LEU A 13 1.34 -24.59 -34.39
N THR A 14 2.67 -24.77 -34.31
CA THR A 14 3.44 -24.46 -33.09
C THR A 14 3.68 -23.00 -32.89
N LEU A 15 3.69 -22.18 -33.95
CA LEU A 15 3.87 -20.73 -33.82
C LEU A 15 2.61 -20.00 -33.34
N ALA A 16 1.43 -20.57 -33.60
CA ALA A 16 0.15 -19.96 -33.17
C ALA A 16 -0.13 -20.11 -31.67
N ILE A 17 0.48 -21.05 -30.97
CA ILE A 17 0.26 -21.31 -29.53
C ILE A 17 1.16 -20.42 -28.66
N LEU A 18 2.28 -19.89 -29.17
CA LEU A 18 3.19 -19.05 -28.40
C LEU A 18 2.72 -17.58 -28.26
N VAL A 19 1.78 -17.11 -29.05
CA VAL A 19 1.31 -15.71 -29.03
C VAL A 19 0.20 -15.48 -28.00
N THR A 20 -0.48 -16.52 -27.52
CA THR A 20 -1.59 -16.36 -26.56
C THR A 20 -1.18 -16.41 -25.08
N ALA A 21 0.07 -16.80 -24.78
CA ALA A 21 0.56 -16.82 -23.38
C ALA A 21 1.05 -15.45 -22.88
N GLY A 22 1.24 -14.47 -23.76
CA GLY A 22 1.75 -13.14 -23.39
C GLY A 22 0.73 -12.14 -22.85
N ALA A 23 -0.57 -12.39 -23.04
CA ALA A 23 -1.62 -11.43 -22.67
C ALA A 23 -2.17 -11.62 -21.23
N ALA A 24 -1.81 -12.69 -20.53
CA ALA A 24 -2.33 -12.97 -19.19
C ALA A 24 -1.51 -12.35 -18.05
N ILE A 25 -0.36 -11.76 -18.32
CA ILE A 25 0.54 -11.20 -17.28
C ILE A 25 0.35 -9.67 -17.09
N ALA A 26 -0.42 -9.02 -17.96
CA ALA A 26 -0.56 -7.55 -17.97
C ALA A 26 -1.66 -6.98 -17.07
N GLN A 27 -2.35 -7.77 -16.24
CA GLN A 27 -3.40 -7.30 -15.33
C GLN A 27 -3.04 -7.31 -13.85
N SER A 28 -1.80 -7.61 -13.49
CA SER A 28 -1.38 -7.56 -12.09
C SER A 28 -0.38 -6.44 -11.89
N GLY A 29 -0.82 -5.27 -11.43
CA GLY A 29 0.13 -4.50 -10.73
C GLY A 29 0.18 -3.01 -10.95
N ARG A 30 -0.97 -2.36 -10.78
CA ARG A 30 -0.90 -0.95 -10.39
C ARG A 30 -0.19 -0.88 -9.04
N PRO A 31 0.95 -0.17 -8.95
CA PRO A 31 1.62 -0.04 -7.67
C PRO A 31 0.67 0.59 -6.63
N PRO A 32 0.68 0.09 -5.38
CA PRO A 32 -0.22 0.57 -4.35
C PRO A 32 0.01 2.06 -4.07
N PRO A 33 -1.02 2.79 -3.63
CA PRO A 33 -0.86 4.14 -3.13
C PRO A 33 0.06 4.15 -1.91
N ILE A 34 0.63 5.31 -1.61
CA ILE A 34 1.56 5.50 -0.51
C ILE A 34 0.96 6.37 0.58
N VAL A 35 1.22 6.01 1.84
CA VAL A 35 0.90 6.86 3.00
C VAL A 35 1.99 7.92 3.14
N LYS A 36 1.59 9.19 3.24
CA LYS A 36 2.46 10.31 3.61
C LYS A 36 1.97 10.88 4.92
N VAL A 37 2.89 11.21 5.79
CA VAL A 37 2.60 11.93 7.02
C VAL A 37 3.24 13.31 6.94
N LEU A 38 2.47 14.34 7.25
CA LEU A 38 2.99 15.71 7.30
C LEU A 38 3.00 16.21 8.74
N ARG A 39 4.03 16.96 9.06
CA ARG A 39 4.21 17.74 10.26
C ARG A 39 4.45 19.20 9.84
N ASN A 40 3.60 20.12 10.29
CA ASN A 40 3.69 21.52 9.87
C ASN A 40 3.83 21.68 8.35
N ASN A 41 3.00 20.99 7.60
CA ASN A 41 2.98 20.92 6.12
C ASN A 41 4.27 20.37 5.45
N LYS A 42 5.20 19.81 6.23
CA LYS A 42 6.40 19.15 5.70
C LYS A 42 6.27 17.64 5.82
N VAL A 43 6.65 16.93 4.78
CA VAL A 43 6.64 15.45 4.79
C VAL A 43 7.61 14.93 5.84
N VAL A 44 7.13 14.03 6.68
CA VAL A 44 7.95 13.32 7.67
C VAL A 44 8.79 12.28 6.93
N PRO A 45 10.12 12.31 7.05
CA PRO A 45 10.97 11.31 6.42
C PRO A 45 10.87 9.96 7.16
N SER A 46 10.89 8.87 6.39
CA SER A 46 10.84 7.50 6.94
C SER A 46 11.97 7.19 7.94
N PRO A 47 13.24 7.65 7.74
CA PRO A 47 14.31 7.40 8.71
C PRO A 47 14.05 7.98 10.09
N GLY A 48 13.28 9.06 10.20
CA GLY A 48 12.90 9.61 11.48
C GLY A 48 12.65 11.11 11.48
N ALA A 49 11.94 11.56 12.52
CA ALA A 49 11.68 12.97 12.80
C ALA A 49 11.47 13.19 14.30
N ALA A 50 11.68 14.41 14.77
CA ALA A 50 11.28 14.79 16.11
C ALA A 50 9.75 14.65 16.25
N PHE A 51 9.29 14.34 17.45
CA PHE A 51 7.87 14.25 17.73
C PHE A 51 7.16 15.58 17.47
N ALA A 52 5.95 15.49 16.96
CA ALA A 52 5.03 16.61 16.88
C ALA A 52 3.65 16.20 17.42
N PRO A 53 2.97 17.06 18.17
CA PRO A 53 1.68 16.75 18.78
C PRO A 53 0.55 16.58 17.75
N LYS A 54 0.74 17.10 16.55
CA LYS A 54 -0.22 16.97 15.45
C LYS A 54 0.47 16.44 14.19
N ALA A 55 -0.21 15.52 13.50
CA ALA A 55 0.22 14.99 12.22
C ALA A 55 -0.96 14.98 11.23
N THR A 56 -0.66 15.20 9.96
CA THR A 56 -1.64 15.04 8.88
C THR A 56 -1.32 13.79 8.09
N LEU A 57 -2.27 12.88 8.02
CA LEU A 57 -2.17 11.63 7.25
C LEU A 57 -2.74 11.87 5.85
N LEU A 58 -1.98 11.57 4.84
CA LEU A 58 -2.40 11.64 3.43
C LEU A 58 -2.15 10.32 2.74
N VAL A 59 -3.02 9.98 1.81
CA VAL A 59 -2.80 8.88 0.87
C VAL A 59 -2.56 9.50 -0.50
N SER A 60 -1.38 9.27 -1.05
CA SER A 60 -0.98 9.79 -2.35
C SER A 60 -0.92 8.68 -3.38
N PRO A 61 -1.20 8.94 -4.65
CA PRO A 61 -0.91 7.98 -5.70
C PRO A 61 0.59 7.65 -5.71
N ASN A 62 0.91 6.43 -6.10
CA ASN A 62 2.30 6.08 -6.36
C ASN A 62 2.82 6.94 -7.53
N PRO A 63 4.04 7.51 -7.44
CA PRO A 63 4.60 8.34 -8.52
C PRO A 63 4.67 7.64 -9.89
N ALA A 64 4.69 6.31 -9.91
CA ALA A 64 4.64 5.53 -11.15
C ALA A 64 3.24 5.48 -11.79
N CYS A 65 2.20 6.00 -11.12
CA CYS A 65 0.83 6.06 -11.64
C CYS A 65 0.53 7.47 -12.15
N THR A 66 0.18 7.59 -13.44
CA THR A 66 -0.10 8.88 -14.11
C THR A 66 -1.57 9.11 -14.43
N ASP A 67 -2.46 8.32 -13.86
CA ASP A 67 -3.87 8.23 -14.25
C ASP A 67 -4.81 9.25 -13.55
N GLY A 68 -4.27 10.20 -12.82
CA GLY A 68 -5.02 11.27 -12.18
C GLY A 68 -5.97 10.81 -11.04
N VAL A 69 -5.81 9.57 -10.54
CA VAL A 69 -6.58 9.06 -9.40
C VAL A 69 -5.98 9.58 -8.11
N SER A 70 -6.82 10.18 -7.27
CA SER A 70 -6.47 10.52 -5.89
C SER A 70 -7.02 9.47 -4.92
N TYR A 71 -6.55 9.49 -3.67
CA TYR A 71 -6.95 8.51 -2.67
C TYR A 71 -7.34 9.19 -1.37
N GLN A 72 -8.34 8.60 -0.71
CA GLN A 72 -8.79 8.97 0.63
C GLN A 72 -8.87 7.71 1.49
N PHE A 73 -8.93 7.88 2.80
CA PHE A 73 -9.18 6.77 3.72
C PHE A 73 -10.39 7.07 4.61
N LYS A 74 -11.09 6.02 5.01
CA LYS A 74 -12.18 6.09 5.99
C LYS A 74 -11.65 5.97 7.40
N GLU A 75 -10.65 5.12 7.58
CA GLU A 75 -10.07 4.78 8.86
C GLU A 75 -8.60 4.40 8.69
N ALA A 76 -7.77 4.87 9.60
CA ALA A 76 -6.38 4.51 9.73
C ALA A 76 -6.08 4.05 11.16
N GLU A 77 -5.16 3.14 11.31
CA GLU A 77 -4.65 2.66 12.59
C GLU A 77 -3.34 3.37 12.91
N VAL A 78 -3.23 3.94 14.11
CA VAL A 78 -2.02 4.60 14.57
C VAL A 78 -1.56 3.96 15.88
N THR A 79 -0.31 3.50 15.92
CA THR A 79 0.27 2.77 17.05
C THR A 79 1.66 3.30 17.37
N LEU A 80 1.96 3.48 18.65
CA LEU A 80 3.33 3.71 19.11
C LEU A 80 4.01 2.35 19.34
N MET A 81 5.16 2.16 18.72
CA MET A 81 5.92 0.92 18.72
C MET A 81 7.25 1.10 19.44
N ARG A 82 7.66 0.12 20.25
CA ARG A 82 9.00 0.03 20.82
C ARG A 82 9.63 -1.29 20.40
N GLY A 83 10.77 -1.22 19.71
CA GLY A 83 11.35 -2.40 19.09
C GLY A 83 10.39 -3.00 18.05
N ARG A 84 9.97 -4.24 18.27
CA ARG A 84 9.06 -4.97 17.35
C ARG A 84 7.61 -5.06 17.86
N GLY A 85 7.31 -4.52 19.03
CA GLY A 85 6.00 -4.65 19.66
C GLY A 85 5.27 -3.31 19.81
N PRO A 86 3.93 -3.32 19.87
CA PRO A 86 3.13 -2.15 20.20
C PRO A 86 3.38 -1.77 21.66
N LEU A 87 3.63 -0.49 21.93
CA LEU A 87 3.77 0.08 23.26
C LEU A 87 2.43 0.54 23.81
N THR A 88 1.51 0.92 22.94
CA THR A 88 0.17 1.41 23.27
C THR A 88 -0.87 0.65 22.48
N PRO A 89 -2.13 0.61 22.94
CA PRO A 89 -3.24 0.18 22.11
C PRO A 89 -3.26 0.97 20.78
N THR A 90 -3.69 0.31 19.72
CA THR A 90 -3.89 0.94 18.41
C THR A 90 -5.05 1.92 18.49
N LYS A 91 -4.83 3.16 18.05
CA LYS A 91 -5.86 4.18 17.94
C LYS A 91 -6.41 4.22 16.52
N LEU A 92 -7.73 4.18 16.38
CA LEU A 92 -8.42 4.36 15.10
C LEU A 92 -8.63 5.86 14.82
N VAL A 93 -8.28 6.26 13.61
CA VAL A 93 -8.31 7.65 13.14
C VAL A 93 -9.18 7.74 11.90
N HIS A 94 -10.19 8.62 11.94
CA HIS A 94 -11.17 8.80 10.86
C HIS A 94 -11.00 10.14 10.12
N ARG A 95 -10.00 10.93 10.48
CA ARG A 95 -9.74 12.25 9.90
C ARG A 95 -8.29 12.37 9.47
N PRO A 96 -8.01 13.16 8.43
CA PRO A 96 -6.62 13.38 8.01
C PRO A 96 -5.73 13.98 9.09
N VAL A 97 -6.24 14.88 9.90
CA VAL A 97 -5.48 15.53 10.99
C VAL A 97 -5.72 14.79 12.29
N GLU A 98 -4.65 14.30 12.89
CA GLU A 98 -4.67 13.56 14.15
C GLU A 98 -3.85 14.25 15.22
N ASP A 99 -4.41 14.24 16.45
CA ASP A 99 -3.72 14.66 17.66
C ASP A 99 -2.98 13.46 18.27
N LEU A 100 -1.66 13.56 18.35
CA LEU A 100 -0.77 12.53 18.88
C LEU A 100 -0.35 12.80 20.33
N THR A 101 -0.91 13.82 21.01
CA THR A 101 -0.52 14.19 22.38
C THR A 101 -0.72 13.05 23.38
N TRP A 102 -1.64 12.12 23.11
CA TRP A 102 -1.84 10.92 23.90
C TRP A 102 -0.60 10.02 24.00
N MET A 103 0.35 10.13 23.05
CA MET A 103 1.62 9.41 23.11
C MET A 103 2.63 10.02 24.06
N ASN A 104 2.42 11.26 24.52
CA ASN A 104 3.43 12.01 25.29
C ASN A 104 3.89 11.28 26.56
N MET A 105 2.98 10.56 27.24
CA MET A 105 3.31 9.83 28.46
C MET A 105 4.13 8.54 28.23
N TYR A 106 4.13 8.03 27.00
CA TYR A 106 4.72 6.73 26.68
C TYR A 106 5.95 6.82 25.82
N ARG A 107 6.01 7.85 24.95
CA ARG A 107 7.04 7.98 23.93
C ARG A 107 8.43 8.28 24.47
N GLN A 108 9.43 7.72 23.82
CA GLN A 108 10.84 8.02 24.04
C GLN A 108 11.55 8.14 22.68
N PRO A 109 12.72 8.84 22.63
CA PRO A 109 13.58 8.76 21.45
C PRO A 109 13.95 7.30 21.13
N GLY A 110 13.85 6.92 19.87
CA GLY A 110 14.04 5.54 19.42
C GLY A 110 12.77 4.73 19.29
N ASP A 111 11.62 5.20 19.83
CA ASP A 111 10.33 4.62 19.51
C ASP A 111 9.92 4.93 18.07
N ARG A 112 8.97 4.19 17.55
CA ARG A 112 8.47 4.34 16.18
C ARG A 112 6.97 4.55 16.19
N ILE A 113 6.50 5.54 15.44
CA ILE A 113 5.06 5.65 15.16
C ILE A 113 4.78 4.88 13.88
N TYR A 114 3.80 3.99 13.96
CA TYR A 114 3.34 3.15 12.86
C TYR A 114 1.92 3.55 12.48
N VAL A 115 1.69 3.77 11.18
CA VAL A 115 0.39 4.06 10.58
C VAL A 115 0.06 2.96 9.60
N PHE A 116 -1.12 2.38 9.71
CA PHE A 116 -1.63 1.36 8.80
C PHE A 116 -3.02 1.74 8.30
N ILE A 117 -3.26 1.56 7.01
CA ILE A 117 -4.55 1.78 6.37
C ILE A 117 -4.90 0.52 5.58
N SER A 118 -5.91 -0.20 6.04
CA SER A 118 -6.40 -1.38 5.35
C SER A 118 -6.96 -1.03 3.96
N CYS A 119 -6.75 -1.89 2.97
CA CYS A 119 -7.32 -1.74 1.63
C CYS A 119 -8.84 -1.54 1.63
N LYS A 120 -9.57 -2.16 2.58
CA LYS A 120 -11.02 -1.99 2.76
C LYS A 120 -11.41 -0.55 3.15
N ASN A 121 -10.50 0.18 3.77
CA ASN A 121 -10.69 1.56 4.24
C ASN A 121 -10.16 2.59 3.23
N LEU A 122 -9.62 2.17 2.08
CA LEU A 122 -9.17 3.05 1.02
C LEU A 122 -10.29 3.33 0.01
N ILE A 123 -10.35 4.58 -0.43
CA ILE A 123 -11.25 5.06 -1.48
C ILE A 123 -10.38 5.65 -2.59
N ALA A 124 -10.59 5.18 -3.81
CA ALA A 124 -10.04 5.80 -5.01
C ALA A 124 -11.04 6.83 -5.55
N VAL A 125 -10.56 8.03 -5.85
CA VAL A 125 -11.35 9.13 -6.41
C VAL A 125 -10.79 9.44 -7.79
N SER A 126 -11.59 9.18 -8.82
CA SER A 126 -11.22 9.45 -10.22
C SER A 126 -11.21 10.97 -10.48
N ALA A 127 -10.60 11.40 -11.59
CA ALA A 127 -10.54 12.81 -11.99
C ALA A 127 -11.93 13.45 -12.18
N ASP A 128 -12.96 12.64 -12.51
CA ASP A 128 -14.36 13.07 -12.62
C ASP A 128 -15.09 13.12 -11.25
N GLY A 129 -14.38 12.94 -10.14
CA GLY A 129 -14.91 12.98 -8.78
C GLY A 129 -15.63 11.71 -8.33
N LYS A 130 -15.73 10.67 -9.16
CA LYS A 130 -16.37 9.42 -8.77
C LYS A 130 -15.52 8.66 -7.76
N GLN A 131 -16.15 8.24 -6.68
CA GLN A 131 -15.53 7.45 -5.62
C GLN A 131 -15.76 5.96 -5.84
N ARG A 132 -14.72 5.17 -5.66
CA ARG A 132 -14.76 3.70 -5.73
C ARG A 132 -13.95 3.12 -4.58
N SER A 133 -14.41 2.00 -4.03
CA SER A 133 -13.60 1.23 -3.08
C SER A 133 -12.31 0.78 -3.76
N TYR A 134 -11.20 0.88 -3.02
CA TYR A 134 -9.91 0.38 -3.51
C TYR A 134 -9.99 -1.15 -3.71
N PRO A 135 -9.49 -1.69 -4.83
CA PRO A 135 -9.51 -3.11 -5.07
C PRO A 135 -8.77 -3.86 -3.97
N GLN A 136 -9.40 -4.86 -3.40
CA GLN A 136 -8.74 -5.75 -2.45
C GLN A 136 -7.81 -6.68 -3.22
N PRO A 137 -6.56 -6.89 -2.74
CA PRO A 137 -5.73 -7.95 -3.28
C PRO A 137 -6.51 -9.27 -3.18
N LYS A 138 -6.57 -10.03 -4.27
CA LYS A 138 -7.09 -11.40 -4.20
C LYS A 138 -6.23 -12.14 -3.21
N GLN A 139 -6.78 -12.50 -2.05
CA GLN A 139 -6.06 -13.30 -1.07
C GLN A 139 -5.68 -14.62 -1.73
N PRO A 140 -4.39 -14.99 -1.77
CA PRO A 140 -4.06 -16.39 -1.94
C PRO A 140 -4.68 -17.11 -0.73
N GLN A 141 -5.39 -18.22 -0.96
CA GLN A 141 -5.89 -19.04 0.13
C GLN A 141 -4.74 -19.35 1.10
N PRO A 142 -4.97 -19.18 2.40
CA PRO A 142 -3.90 -19.30 3.38
C PRO A 142 -3.45 -20.75 3.48
N ALA A 143 -2.33 -21.07 2.85
CA ALA A 143 -1.67 -22.34 3.06
C ALA A 143 -0.84 -22.37 4.36
N GLN A 144 -0.52 -21.22 4.96
CA GLN A 144 0.17 -21.11 6.25
C GLN A 144 -0.04 -19.71 6.85
N PRO A 145 -0.07 -19.58 8.21
CA PRO A 145 -0.07 -18.26 8.87
C PRO A 145 1.31 -17.60 8.67
N ASP A 146 1.41 -16.75 7.69
CA ASP A 146 2.63 -15.99 7.41
C ASP A 146 2.52 -14.59 8.04
N LEU A 147 3.54 -14.21 8.81
CA LEU A 147 3.68 -12.89 9.45
C LEU A 147 3.91 -11.73 8.45
N ARG A 148 3.90 -11.99 7.14
CA ARG A 148 3.99 -10.99 6.06
C ARG A 148 2.65 -10.39 5.65
N THR A 149 1.59 -10.62 6.42
CA THR A 149 0.20 -10.38 6.01
C THR A 149 -0.20 -8.91 5.93
N ASP A 150 0.52 -7.98 6.53
CA ASP A 150 0.10 -6.57 6.56
C ASP A 150 0.26 -5.87 5.21
N ALA A 151 1.35 -6.12 4.49
CA ALA A 151 1.56 -5.53 3.16
C ALA A 151 0.52 -5.99 2.11
N ALA A 152 -0.04 -7.19 2.26
CA ALA A 152 -1.10 -7.69 1.41
C ALA A 152 -2.49 -7.16 1.79
N LYS A 153 -2.66 -6.66 3.01
CA LYS A 153 -3.96 -6.22 3.55
C LYS A 153 -4.15 -4.70 3.52
N GLY A 154 -3.08 -3.95 3.33
CA GLY A 154 -3.14 -2.49 3.40
C GLY A 154 -1.84 -1.81 3.00
N ILE A 155 -1.79 -0.53 3.25
CA ILE A 155 -0.62 0.33 3.07
C ILE A 155 -0.18 0.86 4.43
N SER A 156 1.12 1.02 4.63
CA SER A 156 1.66 1.49 5.90
C SER A 156 2.77 2.50 5.73
N PHE A 157 3.00 3.27 6.78
CA PHE A 157 4.13 4.17 6.91
C PHE A 157 4.59 4.18 8.36
N SER A 158 5.89 4.26 8.58
CA SER A 158 6.42 4.41 9.93
C SER A 158 7.63 5.32 9.96
N TRP A 159 7.81 6.02 11.08
CA TRP A 159 9.00 6.84 11.29
C TRP A 159 9.52 6.70 12.72
N LEU A 160 10.83 6.85 12.86
CA LEU A 160 11.52 6.83 14.15
C LEU A 160 11.35 8.18 14.85
N LEU A 161 11.12 8.17 16.16
CA LEU A 161 11.14 9.37 16.98
C LEU A 161 12.58 9.73 17.34
N LEU A 162 13.04 10.85 16.81
CA LEU A 162 14.35 11.44 17.14
C LEU A 162 14.24 12.30 18.40
N LYS A 163 15.41 12.60 18.97
CA LYS A 163 15.52 13.56 20.10
C LYS A 163 15.07 14.95 19.70
#